data_6090da6bba9fdbb663c5dbbd23fcb6e9
#
_entry.id   6090da6bba9fdbb663c5dbbd23fcb6e9
#
_cell.length_a   1.000
_cell.length_b   1.000
_cell.length_c   1.000
_cell.angle_alpha   90.00
_cell.angle_beta   90.00
_cell.angle_gamma   90.00
#
_symmetry.space_group_name_H-M   'P 1'
#
loop_
_entity.id
_entity.type
_entity.pdbx_description
1 polymer ?
#
loop_
_entity_poly.entity_id
_entity_poly.type
_entity_poly.pdbx_seq_one_letter_code
_entity_poly.pdbx_strand_id
1 'polypeptide(L)'
;MSSVSQIRIRARLAKPPEYVLVKFPRYEREFFLSYANFILQLILSGEIRELLSMLVAAEGIRSDRSIDLRVMIFPAKQLRRQPSRILYGSYSHSLAQISLYPLRISKDRVRREGARLFASSLNELSIAQRKLIGEIATAAISTLIHEVLHVKFQQRALPRYVEEGMVQRLEKTYMRQWADKLDVVLRTQFSGDIKNLSV
;
A
#
# COMPACT_ATOMS: atom_id res chain seq x y z
N MET A 1 -14.20 18.53 -26.76
CA MET A 1 -14.36 17.96 -25.39
C MET A 1 -13.26 16.93 -25.20
N SER A 2 -12.17 17.31 -24.52
CA SER A 2 -11.04 16.39 -24.29
C SER A 2 -11.45 15.35 -23.27
N SER A 3 -11.44 14.07 -23.64
CA SER A 3 -11.65 12.98 -22.72
C SER A 3 -10.61 13.07 -21.60
N VAL A 4 -11.06 13.30 -20.39
CA VAL A 4 -10.22 13.25 -19.19
C VAL A 4 -9.73 11.82 -19.10
N SER A 5 -8.49 11.57 -19.48
CA SER A 5 -7.89 10.25 -19.35
C SER A 5 -7.70 9.96 -17.85
N GLN A 6 -8.58 9.10 -17.34
CA GLN A 6 -8.44 8.56 -15.97
C GLN A 6 -7.08 7.91 -15.84
N ILE A 7 -6.40 8.18 -14.73
CA ILE A 7 -5.15 7.48 -14.40
C ILE A 7 -5.44 5.98 -14.33
N ARG A 8 -4.67 5.22 -15.10
CA ARG A 8 -4.71 3.75 -15.03
C ARG A 8 -3.61 3.28 -14.07
N ILE A 9 -4.00 2.73 -12.94
CA ILE A 9 -3.07 2.12 -11.97
C ILE A 9 -3.09 0.60 -12.20
N ARG A 10 -1.90 0.04 -12.47
CA ARG A 10 -1.70 -1.42 -12.60
C ARG A 10 -0.95 -1.91 -11.37
N ALA A 11 -1.65 -2.58 -10.47
CA ALA A 11 -1.04 -3.09 -9.24
C ALA A 11 -0.55 -4.53 -9.43
N ARG A 12 0.67 -4.81 -8.93
CA ARG A 12 1.26 -6.15 -8.93
C ARG A 12 2.24 -6.35 -7.79
N LEU A 13 2.53 -7.62 -7.48
CA LEU A 13 3.65 -7.94 -6.59
C LEU A 13 4.98 -7.67 -7.28
N ALA A 14 5.91 -7.08 -6.56
CA ALA A 14 7.30 -7.00 -6.97
C ALA A 14 8.03 -8.26 -6.51
N LYS A 15 8.24 -9.20 -7.42
CA LYS A 15 9.04 -10.40 -7.13
C LYS A 15 10.51 -10.00 -6.96
N PRO A 16 11.11 -10.16 -5.77
CA PRO A 16 12.53 -9.89 -5.57
C PRO A 16 13.36 -10.96 -6.30
N PRO A 17 14.60 -10.65 -6.68
CA PRO A 17 15.53 -11.64 -7.22
C PRO A 17 15.73 -12.79 -6.23
N GLU A 18 15.96 -13.99 -6.73
CA GLU A 18 16.08 -15.21 -5.91
C GLU A 18 17.20 -15.10 -4.86
N TYR A 19 18.35 -14.51 -5.24
CA TYR A 19 19.45 -14.29 -4.29
C TYR A 19 19.08 -13.38 -3.09
N VAL A 20 18.03 -12.58 -3.20
CA VAL A 20 17.49 -11.81 -2.08
C VAL A 20 16.61 -12.69 -1.21
N LEU A 21 15.81 -13.55 -1.83
CA LEU A 21 14.89 -14.46 -1.11
C LEU A 21 15.64 -15.41 -0.19
N VAL A 22 16.78 -15.97 -0.64
CA VAL A 22 17.56 -16.94 0.15
C VAL A 22 18.16 -16.33 1.43
N LYS A 23 18.25 -15.00 1.53
CA LYS A 23 18.77 -14.30 2.71
C LYS A 23 17.78 -14.26 3.88
N PHE A 24 16.53 -14.60 3.62
CA PHE A 24 15.48 -14.57 4.65
C PHE A 24 15.10 -16.00 5.06
N PRO A 25 14.91 -16.28 6.34
CA PRO A 25 14.35 -17.54 6.81
C PRO A 25 13.01 -17.83 6.14
N ARG A 26 12.67 -19.12 5.99
CA ARG A 26 11.43 -19.55 5.33
C ARG A 26 10.19 -18.88 5.92
N TYR A 27 10.07 -18.83 7.25
CA TYR A 27 8.91 -18.21 7.93
C TYR A 27 8.78 -16.71 7.67
N GLU A 28 9.89 -15.96 7.51
CA GLU A 28 9.86 -14.54 7.13
C GLU A 28 9.40 -14.39 5.68
N ARG A 29 9.87 -15.25 4.78
CA ARG A 29 9.44 -15.23 3.37
C ARG A 29 7.95 -15.48 3.21
N GLU A 30 7.43 -16.51 3.88
CA GLU A 30 6.02 -16.87 3.86
C GLU A 30 5.16 -15.76 4.47
N PHE A 31 5.57 -15.20 5.59
CA PHE A 31 4.86 -14.08 6.22
C PHE A 31 4.77 -12.87 5.31
N PHE A 32 5.90 -12.38 4.80
CA PHE A 32 5.92 -11.17 3.97
C PHE A 32 5.30 -11.37 2.60
N LEU A 33 5.33 -12.57 2.04
CA LEU A 33 4.60 -12.89 0.82
C LEU A 33 3.08 -12.82 1.04
N SER A 34 2.58 -13.42 2.12
CA SER A 34 1.17 -13.37 2.48
C SER A 34 0.73 -11.94 2.83
N TYR A 35 1.58 -11.17 3.51
CA TYR A 35 1.36 -9.75 3.77
C TYR A 35 1.23 -8.96 2.46
N ALA A 36 2.18 -9.11 1.54
CA ALA A 36 2.17 -8.38 0.28
C ALA A 36 0.95 -8.75 -0.60
N ASN A 37 0.56 -10.03 -0.62
CA ASN A 37 -0.66 -10.48 -1.28
C ASN A 37 -1.91 -9.85 -0.66
N PHE A 38 -2.00 -9.81 0.67
CA PHE A 38 -3.09 -9.14 1.37
C PHE A 38 -3.22 -7.66 0.96
N ILE A 39 -2.10 -6.91 0.95
CA ILE A 39 -2.10 -5.52 0.52
C ILE A 39 -2.49 -5.38 -0.95
N LEU A 40 -2.01 -6.28 -1.82
CA LEU A 40 -2.38 -6.26 -3.23
C LEU A 40 -3.89 -6.47 -3.41
N GLN A 41 -4.49 -7.44 -2.72
CA GLN A 41 -5.93 -7.69 -2.78
C GLN A 41 -6.73 -6.50 -2.23
N LEU A 42 -6.29 -5.90 -1.12
CA LEU A 42 -6.89 -4.70 -0.58
C LEU A 42 -6.92 -3.55 -1.60
N ILE A 43 -5.81 -3.29 -2.29
CA ILE A 43 -5.70 -2.25 -3.31
C ILE A 43 -6.56 -2.57 -4.55
N LEU A 44 -6.71 -3.84 -4.89
CA LEU A 44 -7.51 -4.29 -6.03
C LEU A 44 -9.00 -4.37 -5.71
N SER A 45 -9.41 -4.24 -4.45
CA SER A 45 -10.84 -4.23 -4.08
C SER A 45 -11.58 -3.10 -4.78
N GLY A 46 -12.88 -3.33 -5.07
CA GLY A 46 -13.73 -2.36 -5.75
C GLY A 46 -13.78 -1.04 -4.99
N GLU A 47 -13.92 -1.13 -3.68
CA GLU A 47 -14.08 0.01 -2.78
C GLU A 47 -12.82 0.90 -2.74
N ILE A 48 -11.63 0.31 -2.64
CA ILE A 48 -10.38 1.09 -2.66
C ILE A 48 -10.15 1.71 -4.03
N ARG A 49 -10.49 1.00 -5.12
CA ARG A 49 -10.39 1.54 -6.47
C ARG A 49 -11.34 2.72 -6.67
N GLU A 50 -12.55 2.66 -6.12
CA GLU A 50 -13.51 3.77 -6.13
C GLU A 50 -12.96 4.97 -5.36
N LEU A 51 -12.46 4.78 -4.13
CA LEU A 51 -11.85 5.84 -3.33
C LEU A 51 -10.68 6.51 -4.06
N LEU A 52 -9.80 5.73 -4.71
CA LEU A 52 -8.71 6.27 -5.52
C LEU A 52 -9.22 7.04 -6.74
N SER A 53 -10.28 6.58 -7.38
CA SER A 53 -10.90 7.29 -8.50
C SER A 53 -11.48 8.63 -8.06
N MET A 54 -12.13 8.67 -6.89
CA MET A 54 -12.64 9.90 -6.29
C MET A 54 -11.50 10.87 -5.95
N LEU A 55 -10.39 10.39 -5.35
CA LEU A 55 -9.19 11.19 -5.08
C LEU A 55 -8.65 11.82 -6.37
N VAL A 56 -8.45 11.00 -7.38
CA VAL A 56 -7.89 11.41 -8.68
C VAL A 56 -8.77 12.49 -9.31
N ALA A 57 -10.09 12.32 -9.27
CA ALA A 57 -11.05 13.29 -9.81
C ALA A 57 -11.06 14.60 -9.00
N ALA A 58 -11.15 14.52 -7.66
CA ALA A 58 -11.20 15.68 -6.77
C ALA A 58 -9.92 16.53 -6.85
N GLU A 59 -8.76 15.88 -6.97
CA GLU A 59 -7.46 16.56 -7.04
C GLU A 59 -7.04 16.93 -8.45
N GLY A 60 -7.85 16.59 -9.48
CA GLY A 60 -7.55 16.85 -10.88
C GLY A 60 -6.25 16.21 -11.33
N ILE A 61 -5.92 15.04 -10.78
CA ILE A 61 -4.67 14.35 -11.10
C ILE A 61 -4.74 13.79 -12.51
N ARG A 62 -3.78 14.15 -13.34
CA ARG A 62 -3.67 13.68 -14.73
C ARG A 62 -2.36 12.97 -14.94
N SER A 63 -2.38 11.92 -15.71
CA SER A 63 -1.18 11.25 -16.19
C SER A 63 -1.43 10.72 -17.60
N ASP A 64 -0.52 11.01 -18.50
CA ASP A 64 -0.47 10.48 -19.86
C ASP A 64 0.03 9.02 -19.92
N ARG A 65 0.54 8.51 -18.79
CA ARG A 65 1.04 7.15 -18.65
C ARG A 65 0.27 6.37 -17.60
N SER A 66 0.15 5.07 -17.81
CA SER A 66 -0.28 4.15 -16.75
C SER A 66 0.74 4.12 -15.62
N ILE A 67 0.27 4.16 -14.37
CA ILE A 67 1.13 4.05 -13.19
C ILE A 67 1.30 2.58 -12.82
N ASP A 68 2.55 2.11 -12.78
CA ASP A 68 2.91 0.77 -12.30
C ASP A 68 3.02 0.78 -10.78
N LEU A 69 2.03 0.22 -10.09
CA LEU A 69 2.02 0.09 -8.64
C LEU A 69 2.63 -1.26 -8.24
N ARG A 70 3.74 -1.21 -7.54
CA ARG A 70 4.45 -2.39 -7.05
C ARG A 70 4.29 -2.54 -5.56
N VAL A 71 3.68 -3.62 -5.12
CA VAL A 71 3.68 -4.04 -3.73
C VAL A 71 4.93 -4.87 -3.48
N MET A 72 5.84 -4.35 -2.67
CA MET A 72 7.12 -4.98 -2.33
C MET A 72 6.90 -6.08 -1.29
N ILE A 73 7.64 -7.18 -1.41
CA ILE A 73 7.50 -8.31 -0.46
C ILE A 73 8.22 -8.03 0.86
N PHE A 74 9.37 -7.36 0.82
CA PHE A 74 10.15 -7.09 2.02
C PHE A 74 10.15 -5.61 2.38
N PRO A 75 10.23 -5.27 3.68
CA PRO A 75 10.38 -3.90 4.14
C PRO A 75 11.60 -3.21 3.52
N ALA A 76 11.46 -1.93 3.23
CA ALA A 76 12.59 -1.15 2.74
C ALA A 76 13.74 -1.15 3.74
N LYS A 77 14.96 -1.15 3.20
CA LYS A 77 16.15 -0.94 4.02
C LYS A 77 16.15 0.52 4.51
N GLN A 78 16.66 0.71 5.72
CA GLN A 78 16.89 2.03 6.27
C GLN A 78 17.83 2.81 5.34
N LEU A 79 17.49 4.07 5.03
CA LEU A 79 18.30 4.90 4.19
C LEU A 79 19.63 5.22 4.92
N ARG A 80 20.78 4.89 4.31
CA ARG A 80 22.10 5.12 4.91
C ARG A 80 22.34 6.57 5.33
N ARG A 81 21.79 7.53 4.57
CA ARG A 81 21.98 8.97 4.82
C ARG A 81 20.97 9.56 5.81
N GLN A 82 19.90 8.86 6.14
CA GLN A 82 18.86 9.30 7.07
C GLN A 82 18.34 8.06 7.84
N PRO A 83 19.11 7.59 8.83
CA PRO A 83 18.81 6.35 9.55
C PRO A 83 17.47 6.37 10.31
N SER A 84 16.96 7.54 10.66
CA SER A 84 15.66 7.72 11.31
C SER A 84 14.48 7.65 10.34
N ARG A 85 14.70 7.73 9.03
CA ARG A 85 13.64 7.76 8.02
C ARG A 85 13.38 6.37 7.49
N ILE A 86 12.19 5.84 7.78
CA ILE A 86 11.69 4.59 7.23
C ILE A 86 10.91 4.91 5.96
N LEU A 87 11.25 4.26 4.86
CA LEU A 87 10.55 4.41 3.60
C LEU A 87 9.41 3.38 3.54
N TYR A 88 8.17 3.85 3.48
CA TYR A 88 6.99 3.01 3.29
C TYR A 88 6.43 3.07 1.86
N GLY A 89 6.74 4.12 1.13
CA GLY A 89 6.40 4.29 -0.27
C GLY A 89 7.43 5.11 -1.03
N SER A 90 7.36 5.06 -2.33
CA SER A 90 8.11 5.95 -3.21
C SER A 90 7.42 6.07 -4.56
N TYR A 91 7.33 7.28 -5.06
CA TYR A 91 6.94 7.57 -6.44
C TYR A 91 8.18 7.91 -7.27
N SER A 92 8.30 7.25 -8.43
CA SER A 92 9.33 7.55 -9.44
C SER A 92 8.65 8.15 -10.67
N HIS A 93 8.87 9.45 -10.88
CA HIS A 93 8.30 10.16 -12.04
C HIS A 93 8.83 9.60 -13.37
N SER A 94 10.12 9.36 -13.49
CA SER A 94 10.74 8.85 -14.72
C SER A 94 10.19 7.50 -15.16
N LEU A 95 9.83 6.64 -14.21
CA LEU A 95 9.29 5.31 -14.44
C LEU A 95 7.76 5.25 -14.39
N ALA A 96 7.07 6.35 -14.03
CA ALA A 96 5.65 6.35 -13.69
C ALA A 96 5.29 5.19 -12.75
N GLN A 97 6.09 5.02 -11.67
CA GLN A 97 6.02 3.86 -10.79
C GLN A 97 5.83 4.28 -9.34
N ILE A 98 4.89 3.64 -8.66
CA ILE A 98 4.73 3.68 -7.21
C ILE A 98 5.23 2.35 -6.63
N SER A 99 6.03 2.41 -5.57
CA SER A 99 6.45 1.23 -4.81
C SER A 99 5.92 1.36 -3.38
N LEU A 100 5.23 0.33 -2.89
CA LEU A 100 4.77 0.23 -1.51
C LEU A 100 5.58 -0.83 -0.77
N TYR A 101 6.09 -0.49 0.40
CA TYR A 101 6.90 -1.37 1.23
C TYR A 101 6.12 -1.79 2.47
N PRO A 102 6.19 -3.07 2.89
CA PRO A 102 5.60 -3.53 4.14
C PRO A 102 6.12 -2.74 5.34
N LEU A 103 5.26 -2.54 6.33
CA LEU A 103 5.70 -2.06 7.64
C LEU A 103 6.77 -2.98 8.22
N ARG A 104 7.67 -2.39 8.98
CA ARG A 104 8.64 -3.17 9.76
C ARG A 104 7.94 -3.79 10.96
N ILE A 105 7.97 -5.11 11.01
CA ILE A 105 7.43 -5.90 12.11
C ILE A 105 8.61 -6.64 12.75
N SER A 106 8.64 -6.70 14.08
CA SER A 106 9.72 -7.42 14.78
C SER A 106 9.75 -8.89 14.38
N LYS A 107 10.94 -9.48 14.34
CA LYS A 107 11.11 -10.90 13.98
C LYS A 107 10.32 -11.84 14.90
N ASP A 108 10.26 -11.52 16.17
CA ASP A 108 9.50 -12.31 17.14
C ASP A 108 8.00 -12.26 16.85
N ARG A 109 7.49 -11.11 16.45
CA ARG A 109 6.09 -10.97 16.03
C ARG A 109 5.82 -11.72 14.73
N VAL A 110 6.70 -11.60 13.74
CA VAL A 110 6.61 -12.36 12.47
C VAL A 110 6.58 -13.87 12.75
N ARG A 111 7.45 -14.37 13.64
CA ARG A 111 7.51 -15.79 14.01
C ARG A 111 6.24 -16.24 14.72
N ARG A 112 5.72 -15.42 15.64
CA ARG A 112 4.52 -15.77 16.43
C ARG A 112 3.25 -15.78 15.59
N GLU A 113 3.04 -14.77 14.75
CA GLU A 113 1.82 -14.62 13.96
C GLU A 113 1.79 -15.58 12.76
N GLY A 114 2.93 -15.74 12.06
CA GLY A 114 3.03 -16.56 10.86
C GLY A 114 2.16 -16.05 9.69
N ALA A 115 2.28 -16.72 8.56
CA ALA A 115 1.55 -16.35 7.32
C ALA A 115 0.03 -16.48 7.46
N ARG A 116 -0.45 -17.35 8.35
CA ARG A 116 -1.87 -17.59 8.62
C ARG A 116 -2.62 -16.34 9.07
N LEU A 117 -1.91 -15.35 9.65
CA LEU A 117 -2.52 -14.07 10.04
C LEU A 117 -3.34 -13.43 8.92
N PHE A 118 -2.90 -13.57 7.68
CA PHE A 118 -3.54 -12.96 6.52
C PHE A 118 -4.54 -13.88 5.80
N ALA A 119 -4.64 -15.13 6.24
CA ALA A 119 -5.55 -16.13 5.67
C ALA A 119 -6.75 -16.44 6.58
N SER A 120 -6.71 -15.99 7.83
CA SER A 120 -7.79 -16.26 8.81
C SER A 120 -8.92 -15.25 8.68
N SER A 121 -10.15 -15.70 8.92
CA SER A 121 -11.31 -14.80 9.02
C SER A 121 -11.17 -13.88 10.26
N LEU A 122 -11.83 -12.71 10.22
CA LEU A 122 -11.79 -11.77 11.36
C LEU A 122 -12.24 -12.40 12.67
N ASN A 123 -13.19 -13.33 12.60
CA ASN A 123 -13.76 -13.98 13.79
C ASN A 123 -12.75 -14.94 14.47
N GLU A 124 -11.79 -15.45 13.69
CA GLU A 124 -10.74 -16.35 14.19
C GLU A 124 -9.53 -15.57 14.76
N LEU A 125 -9.45 -14.27 14.47
CA LEU A 125 -8.36 -13.43 14.91
C LEU A 125 -8.60 -12.86 16.31
N SER A 126 -7.57 -12.89 17.15
CA SER A 126 -7.56 -12.16 18.43
C SER A 126 -7.68 -10.65 18.20
N ILE A 127 -8.07 -9.92 19.25
CA ILE A 127 -8.15 -8.44 19.22
C ILE A 127 -6.81 -7.84 18.79
N ALA A 128 -5.68 -8.37 19.30
CA ALA A 128 -4.34 -7.88 18.97
C ALA A 128 -3.98 -8.13 17.49
N GLN A 129 -4.43 -9.25 16.91
CA GLN A 129 -4.23 -9.57 15.50
C GLN A 129 -5.09 -8.69 14.59
N ARG A 130 -6.36 -8.50 14.94
CA ARG A 130 -7.24 -7.56 14.21
C ARG A 130 -6.68 -6.15 14.22
N LYS A 131 -6.16 -5.67 15.36
CA LYS A 131 -5.50 -4.37 15.45
C LYS A 131 -4.27 -4.30 14.53
N LEU A 132 -3.43 -5.33 14.50
CA LEU A 132 -2.26 -5.38 13.62
C LEU A 132 -2.65 -5.31 12.14
N ILE A 133 -3.65 -6.07 11.73
CA ILE A 133 -4.18 -6.05 10.36
C ILE A 133 -4.70 -4.65 10.00
N GLY A 134 -5.45 -4.02 10.90
CA GLY A 134 -5.94 -2.65 10.72
C GLY A 134 -4.80 -1.64 10.56
N GLU A 135 -3.77 -1.72 11.40
CA GLU A 135 -2.56 -0.88 11.30
C GLU A 135 -1.84 -1.07 9.96
N ILE A 136 -1.67 -2.32 9.52
CA ILE A 136 -1.06 -2.68 8.24
C ILE A 136 -1.84 -2.08 7.08
N ALA A 137 -3.15 -2.29 7.04
CA ALA A 137 -4.00 -1.83 5.96
C ALA A 137 -4.08 -0.31 5.90
N THR A 138 -4.29 0.34 7.04
CA THR A 138 -4.32 1.80 7.14
C THR A 138 -3.02 2.42 6.67
N ALA A 139 -1.87 1.88 7.09
CA ALA A 139 -0.57 2.38 6.66
C ALA A 139 -0.35 2.18 5.15
N ALA A 140 -0.77 1.06 4.58
CA ALA A 140 -0.62 0.80 3.15
C ALA A 140 -1.49 1.77 2.31
N ILE A 141 -2.74 2.00 2.72
CA ILE A 141 -3.64 2.92 2.01
C ILE A 141 -3.18 4.37 2.18
N SER A 142 -2.79 4.80 3.38
CA SER A 142 -2.21 6.12 3.63
C SER A 142 -0.98 6.37 2.73
N THR A 143 -0.06 5.40 2.68
CA THR A 143 1.12 5.47 1.81
C THR A 143 0.73 5.53 0.33
N LEU A 144 -0.25 4.73 -0.10
CA LEU A 144 -0.73 4.76 -1.49
C LEU A 144 -1.31 6.13 -1.86
N ILE A 145 -2.15 6.72 -1.00
CA ILE A 145 -2.70 8.06 -1.20
C ILE A 145 -1.55 9.08 -1.30
N HIS A 146 -0.59 9.02 -0.39
CA HIS A 146 0.59 9.88 -0.38
C HIS A 146 1.33 9.85 -1.72
N GLU A 147 1.66 8.65 -2.22
CA GLU A 147 2.41 8.49 -3.47
C GLU A 147 1.57 8.87 -4.71
N VAL A 148 0.25 8.64 -4.69
CA VAL A 148 -0.65 9.11 -5.76
C VAL A 148 -0.74 10.64 -5.78
N LEU A 149 -0.74 11.30 -4.63
CA LEU A 149 -0.73 12.76 -4.56
C LEU A 149 0.56 13.38 -5.10
N HIS A 150 1.71 12.71 -5.01
CA HIS A 150 2.94 13.15 -5.67
C HIS A 150 2.79 13.25 -7.20
N VAL A 151 1.95 12.43 -7.82
CA VAL A 151 1.66 12.52 -9.26
C VAL A 151 1.05 13.89 -9.63
N LYS A 152 0.21 14.46 -8.74
CA LYS A 152 -0.37 15.80 -8.93
C LYS A 152 0.68 16.90 -9.03
N PHE A 153 1.74 16.80 -8.24
CA PHE A 153 2.74 17.86 -8.12
C PHE A 153 3.92 17.71 -9.09
N GLN A 154 4.02 16.58 -9.79
CA GLN A 154 5.15 16.30 -10.70
C GLN A 154 5.38 17.36 -11.78
N GLN A 155 4.31 18.05 -12.23
CA GLN A 155 4.37 19.10 -13.26
C GLN A 155 4.64 20.50 -12.68
N ARG A 156 4.62 20.62 -11.35
CA ARG A 156 4.86 21.86 -10.64
C ARG A 156 6.28 21.84 -10.14
N ALA A 157 7.18 22.64 -10.63
CA ALA A 157 8.57 22.75 -10.18
C ALA A 157 8.65 23.32 -8.74
N LEU A 158 8.03 22.62 -7.77
CA LEU A 158 8.01 23.01 -6.37
C LEU A 158 9.27 22.49 -5.65
N PRO A 159 9.81 23.23 -4.69
CA PRO A 159 10.81 22.67 -3.78
C PRO A 159 10.24 21.46 -3.05
N ARG A 160 11.03 20.38 -2.95
CA ARG A 160 10.58 19.10 -2.40
C ARG A 160 9.92 19.21 -1.02
N TYR A 161 10.43 20.07 -0.12
CA TYR A 161 9.86 20.23 1.21
C TYR A 161 8.45 20.88 1.18
N VAL A 162 8.19 21.75 0.19
CA VAL A 162 6.87 22.38 -0.02
C VAL A 162 5.89 21.34 -0.53
N GLU A 163 6.29 20.59 -1.56
CA GLU A 163 5.51 19.48 -2.13
C GLU A 163 5.14 18.48 -1.04
N GLU A 164 6.12 17.99 -0.29
CA GLU A 164 5.93 17.03 0.80
C GLU A 164 4.93 17.55 1.85
N GLY A 165 5.04 18.83 2.24
CA GLY A 165 4.10 19.43 3.19
C GLY A 165 2.67 19.53 2.65
N MET A 166 2.49 19.75 1.35
CA MET A 166 1.17 19.76 0.70
C MET A 166 0.59 18.35 0.61
N VAL A 167 1.39 17.38 0.18
CA VAL A 167 1.01 15.97 0.09
C VAL A 167 0.55 15.45 1.46
N GLN A 168 1.33 15.68 2.52
CA GLN A 168 0.98 15.24 3.87
C GLN A 168 -0.32 15.85 4.41
N ARG A 169 -0.60 17.11 4.08
CA ARG A 169 -1.89 17.74 4.48
C ARG A 169 -3.06 17.10 3.77
N LEU A 170 -2.96 16.89 2.46
CA LEU A 170 -4.01 16.25 1.67
C LEU A 170 -4.21 14.79 2.10
N GLU A 171 -3.14 14.03 2.28
CA GLU A 171 -3.19 12.66 2.79
C GLU A 171 -3.98 12.58 4.11
N LYS A 172 -3.63 13.42 5.10
CA LYS A 172 -4.35 13.47 6.38
C LYS A 172 -5.83 13.80 6.21
N THR A 173 -6.17 14.68 5.28
CA THR A 173 -7.55 15.06 5.00
C THR A 173 -8.33 13.86 4.45
N TYR A 174 -7.80 13.18 3.43
CA TYR A 174 -8.44 12.02 2.83
C TYR A 174 -8.53 10.85 3.81
N MET A 175 -7.49 10.57 4.58
CA MET A 175 -7.52 9.50 5.58
C MET A 175 -8.59 9.73 6.66
N ARG A 176 -8.83 10.98 7.07
CA ARG A 176 -9.93 11.31 7.99
C ARG A 176 -11.31 11.11 7.34
N GLN A 177 -11.48 11.59 6.10
CA GLN A 177 -12.75 11.47 5.38
C GLN A 177 -13.12 10.02 5.08
N TRP A 178 -12.13 9.15 4.90
CA TRP A 178 -12.32 7.76 4.51
C TRP A 178 -12.23 6.76 5.65
N ALA A 179 -12.01 7.22 6.87
CA ALA A 179 -11.80 6.34 8.04
C ALA A 179 -12.91 5.29 8.18
N ASP A 180 -14.17 5.72 8.16
CA ASP A 180 -15.32 4.82 8.30
C ASP A 180 -15.44 3.85 7.10
N LYS A 181 -15.17 4.33 5.88
CA LYS A 181 -15.21 3.51 4.67
C LYS A 181 -14.10 2.46 4.70
N LEU A 182 -12.91 2.81 5.15
CA LEU A 182 -11.79 1.88 5.29
C LEU A 182 -12.07 0.78 6.32
N ASP A 183 -12.73 1.13 7.43
CA ASP A 183 -13.15 0.13 8.43
C ASP A 183 -14.17 -0.87 7.84
N VAL A 184 -15.13 -0.38 7.07
CA VAL A 184 -16.10 -1.24 6.35
C VAL A 184 -15.38 -2.16 5.36
N VAL A 185 -14.47 -1.63 4.53
CA VAL A 185 -13.70 -2.42 3.55
C VAL A 185 -12.92 -3.54 4.24
N LEU A 186 -12.25 -3.23 5.34
CA LEU A 186 -11.49 -4.24 6.10
C LEU A 186 -12.41 -5.33 6.65
N ARG A 187 -13.55 -4.97 7.21
CA ARG A 187 -14.53 -5.94 7.71
C ARG A 187 -15.04 -6.83 6.58
N THR A 188 -15.39 -6.27 5.44
CA THR A 188 -15.90 -7.01 4.29
C THR A 188 -14.86 -7.99 3.75
N GLN A 189 -13.61 -7.57 3.58
CA GLN A 189 -12.54 -8.43 3.08
C GLN A 189 -12.22 -9.62 3.99
N PHE A 190 -12.33 -9.44 5.30
CA PHE A 190 -12.10 -10.54 6.26
C PHE A 190 -13.34 -11.36 6.58
N SER A 191 -14.53 -10.89 6.20
CA SER A 191 -15.79 -11.65 6.37
C SER A 191 -16.11 -12.50 5.14
N GLY A 192 -15.50 -12.18 4.00
CA GLY A 192 -15.72 -12.92 2.75
C GLY A 192 -14.98 -14.24 2.75
N ASP A 193 -15.69 -15.33 2.44
CA ASP A 193 -15.09 -16.62 2.09
C ASP A 193 -14.03 -16.42 0.99
N ILE A 194 -12.77 -16.65 1.33
CA ILE A 194 -11.66 -16.70 0.36
C ILE A 194 -11.81 -17.99 -0.48
N LYS A 195 -12.95 -18.19 -1.11
CA LYS A 195 -13.21 -19.39 -1.91
C LYS A 195 -12.83 -19.30 -3.38
N ASN A 196 -12.34 -18.16 -3.88
CA ASN A 196 -12.04 -18.01 -5.31
C ASN A 196 -10.72 -17.31 -5.61
N LEU A 197 -9.61 -17.87 -5.19
CA LEU A 197 -8.30 -17.50 -5.74
C LEU A 197 -7.46 -18.75 -5.99
N SER A 198 -7.98 -19.62 -6.87
CA SER A 198 -7.16 -20.57 -7.62
C SER A 198 -6.84 -19.92 -8.96
N VAL A 199 -5.63 -19.39 -9.12
CA VAL A 199 -4.90 -19.28 -10.41
C VAL A 199 -3.41 -19.40 -10.14
#